data_712acbf35a04f062e53247a2d807a019
#
_entry.id   712acbf35a04f062e53247a2d807a019
#
_cell.length_a   1.000
_cell.length_b   1.000
_cell.length_c   1.000
_cell.angle_alpha   90.00
_cell.angle_beta   90.00
_cell.angle_gamma   90.00
#
_symmetry.space_group_name_H-M   'P 1'
#
loop_
_entity.id
_entity.type
_entity.pdbx_description
1 polymer ?
#
loop_
_entity_poly.entity_id
_entity_poly.type
_entity_poly.pdbx_seq_one_letter_code
_entity_poly.pdbx_strand_id
1 'polypeptide(L)'
;MSIHKNIKSFFENKKDIVAVYLFGSYADGRERASSDVDLAILFGNRDRGIVNQMLDKYLVAISRNLRKDTHLTAMDFAGEELLKQIFKKGICLVVNDSKKLAYFKMMAFSKIASFHYYRSQMQSGVVRKVMEGR
;
A
#
# COMPACT_ATOMS: atom_id res chain seq x y z
N MET A 1 4.93 -2.85 -24.57
CA MET A 1 5.34 -3.67 -23.42
C MET A 1 4.51 -3.31 -22.22
N SER A 2 4.09 -4.31 -21.46
CA SER A 2 3.19 -4.07 -20.32
C SER A 2 3.91 -3.36 -19.18
N ILE A 3 3.25 -2.33 -18.61
CA ILE A 3 3.76 -1.62 -17.44
C ILE A 3 3.86 -2.58 -16.24
N HIS A 4 2.94 -3.54 -16.14
CA HIS A 4 2.97 -4.57 -15.10
C HIS A 4 4.27 -5.36 -15.13
N LYS A 5 4.67 -5.78 -16.32
CA LYS A 5 5.92 -6.53 -16.51
C LYS A 5 7.15 -5.73 -16.12
N ASN A 6 7.17 -4.47 -16.50
CA ASN A 6 8.30 -3.59 -16.19
C ASN A 6 8.44 -3.37 -14.69
N ILE A 7 7.32 -3.15 -14.01
CA ILE A 7 7.31 -2.98 -12.55
C ILE A 7 7.78 -4.26 -11.87
N LYS A 8 7.24 -5.40 -12.30
CA LYS A 8 7.61 -6.69 -11.73
C LYS A 8 9.10 -6.97 -11.89
N SER A 9 9.62 -6.81 -13.10
CA SER A 9 11.04 -7.04 -13.38
C SER A 9 11.94 -6.12 -12.57
N PHE A 10 11.50 -4.87 -12.36
CA PHE A 10 12.30 -3.90 -11.63
C PHE A 10 12.42 -4.26 -10.15
N PHE A 11 11.31 -4.66 -9.52
CA PHE A 11 11.28 -4.85 -8.07
C PHE A 11 11.50 -6.28 -7.60
N GLU A 12 11.37 -7.28 -8.48
CA GLU A 12 11.56 -8.66 -8.04
C GLU A 12 13.01 -8.90 -7.61
N ASN A 13 13.18 -9.74 -6.58
CA ASN A 13 14.49 -10.11 -6.02
C ASN A 13 15.23 -8.97 -5.31
N LYS A 14 14.57 -7.87 -5.04
CA LYS A 14 15.16 -6.80 -4.22
C LYS A 14 15.00 -7.16 -2.76
N LYS A 15 16.11 -7.29 -2.05
CA LYS A 15 16.13 -7.79 -0.68
C LYS A 15 15.46 -6.85 0.32
N ASP A 16 15.46 -5.57 0.04
CA ASP A 16 14.87 -4.56 0.92
C ASP A 16 13.39 -4.33 0.65
N ILE A 17 12.80 -5.09 -0.27
CA ILE A 17 11.38 -4.98 -0.63
C ILE A 17 10.68 -6.31 -0.35
N VAL A 18 9.60 -6.25 0.44
CA VAL A 18 8.76 -7.41 0.73
C VAL A 18 7.75 -7.65 -0.37
N ALA A 19 7.04 -6.60 -0.78
CA ALA A 19 6.00 -6.71 -1.79
C ALA A 19 5.73 -5.36 -2.47
N VAL A 20 5.15 -5.41 -3.67
CA VAL A 20 4.76 -4.22 -4.42
C VAL A 20 3.36 -4.41 -4.97
N TYR A 21 2.51 -3.42 -4.75
CA TYR A 21 1.14 -3.37 -5.25
C TYR A 21 0.97 -2.21 -6.21
N LEU A 22 0.27 -2.44 -7.30
CA LEU A 22 -0.20 -1.40 -8.20
C LEU A 22 -1.62 -1.03 -7.83
N PHE A 23 -1.89 0.26 -7.65
CA PHE A 23 -3.24 0.72 -7.34
C PHE A 23 -3.57 1.98 -8.12
N GLY A 24 -4.73 2.59 -7.84
CA GLY A 24 -5.16 3.76 -8.60
C GLY A 24 -5.70 3.40 -9.97
N SER A 25 -5.62 4.32 -10.93
CA SER A 25 -6.23 4.16 -12.25
C SER A 25 -5.69 2.96 -13.02
N TYR A 26 -4.40 2.63 -12.88
CA TYR A 26 -3.83 1.47 -13.56
C TYR A 26 -4.37 0.16 -13.03
N ALA A 27 -4.69 0.07 -11.75
CA ALA A 27 -5.30 -1.12 -11.17
C ALA A 27 -6.76 -1.28 -11.58
N ASP A 28 -7.46 -0.15 -11.75
CA ASP A 28 -8.89 -0.14 -12.11
C ASP A 28 -9.13 -0.27 -13.61
N GLY A 29 -8.09 -0.28 -14.43
CA GLY A 29 -8.23 -0.32 -15.88
C GLY A 29 -8.75 0.98 -16.48
N ARG A 30 -8.64 2.10 -15.75
CA ARG A 30 -9.11 3.41 -16.21
C ARG A 30 -7.96 4.34 -16.56
N GLU A 31 -6.77 3.79 -16.73
CA GLU A 31 -5.59 4.58 -17.05
C GLU A 31 -5.69 5.22 -18.44
N ARG A 32 -5.08 6.38 -18.54
CA ARG A 32 -4.89 7.10 -19.80
C ARG A 32 -3.39 7.26 -20.03
N ALA A 33 -3.00 7.71 -21.22
CA ALA A 33 -1.59 7.94 -21.52
C ALA A 33 -0.93 8.91 -20.53
N SER A 34 -1.69 9.86 -20.01
CA SER A 34 -1.20 10.84 -19.04
C SER A 34 -1.36 10.42 -17.58
N SER A 35 -1.91 9.24 -17.32
CA SER A 35 -2.14 8.78 -15.94
C SER A 35 -0.83 8.51 -15.22
N ASP A 36 -0.77 8.92 -13.96
CA ASP A 36 0.35 8.60 -13.08
C ASP A 36 0.26 7.14 -12.63
N VAL A 37 1.42 6.56 -12.34
CA VAL A 37 1.50 5.19 -11.83
C VAL A 37 1.57 5.26 -10.31
N ASP A 38 0.63 4.62 -9.64
CA ASP A 38 0.58 4.59 -8.17
C ASP A 38 1.02 3.21 -7.67
N LEU A 39 2.12 3.19 -6.95
CA LEU A 39 2.68 1.96 -6.38
C LEU A 39 2.74 2.04 -4.87
N ALA A 40 2.37 0.96 -4.23
CA ALA A 40 2.52 0.80 -2.78
C ALA A 40 3.56 -0.26 -2.53
N ILE A 41 4.55 0.06 -1.72
CA ILE A 41 5.70 -0.81 -1.46
C ILE A 41 5.74 -1.15 0.03
N LEU A 42 5.85 -2.42 0.33
CA LEU A 42 6.09 -2.89 1.69
C LEU A 42 7.57 -3.20 1.85
N PHE A 43 8.23 -2.46 2.72
CA PHE A 43 9.66 -2.65 2.98
C PHE A 43 9.92 -3.60 4.14
N GLY A 44 8.97 -3.74 5.04
CA GLY A 44 9.18 -4.55 6.24
C GLY A 44 10.16 -3.92 7.20
N ASN A 45 10.23 -2.60 7.22
CA ASN A 45 11.17 -1.83 8.05
C ASN A 45 10.39 -0.78 8.82
N ARG A 46 10.68 -0.63 10.10
CA ARG A 46 9.99 0.32 10.96
C ARG A 46 10.70 1.67 11.09
N ASP A 47 11.91 1.78 10.56
CA ASP A 47 12.66 3.02 10.58
C ASP A 47 12.19 3.93 9.45
N ARG A 48 11.43 4.94 9.80
CA ARG A 48 10.81 5.85 8.81
C ARG A 48 11.86 6.60 7.99
N GLY A 49 12.98 6.97 8.60
CA GLY A 49 14.06 7.64 7.89
C GLY A 49 14.67 6.76 6.80
N ILE A 50 14.94 5.50 7.14
CA ILE A 50 15.49 4.54 6.18
C ILE A 50 14.48 4.29 5.05
N VAL A 51 13.20 4.10 5.40
CA VAL A 51 12.16 3.86 4.40
C VAL A 51 12.02 5.05 3.45
N ASN A 52 12.05 6.27 3.98
CA ASN A 52 11.97 7.47 3.13
C ASN A 52 13.14 7.58 2.17
N GLN A 53 14.35 7.23 2.62
CA GLN A 53 15.51 7.20 1.74
C GLN A 53 15.36 6.16 0.62
N MET A 54 14.84 4.99 0.96
CA MET A 54 14.59 3.95 -0.03
C MET A 54 13.50 4.37 -1.02
N LEU A 55 12.45 5.02 -0.54
CA LEU A 55 11.39 5.54 -1.42
C LEU A 55 11.94 6.52 -2.43
N ASP A 56 12.75 7.47 -1.99
CA ASP A 56 13.33 8.48 -2.89
C ASP A 56 14.21 7.82 -3.94
N LYS A 57 15.05 6.88 -3.52
CA LYS A 57 15.93 6.14 -4.42
C LYS A 57 15.13 5.37 -5.48
N TYR A 58 14.13 4.62 -5.04
CA TYR A 58 13.32 3.83 -5.97
C TYR A 58 12.42 4.69 -6.84
N LEU A 59 11.93 5.82 -6.32
CA LEU A 59 11.12 6.74 -7.11
C LEU A 59 11.85 7.22 -8.34
N VAL A 60 13.09 7.69 -8.16
CA VAL A 60 13.90 8.16 -9.28
C VAL A 60 14.13 7.03 -10.28
N ALA A 61 14.52 5.86 -9.81
CA ALA A 61 14.86 4.74 -10.66
C ALA A 61 13.65 4.21 -11.44
N ILE A 62 12.51 4.02 -10.78
CA ILE A 62 11.33 3.47 -11.43
C ILE A 62 10.70 4.47 -12.40
N SER A 63 10.70 5.76 -12.05
CA SER A 63 10.17 6.79 -12.94
C SER A 63 10.95 6.84 -14.24
N ARG A 64 12.27 6.71 -14.18
CA ARG A 64 13.11 6.63 -15.38
C ARG A 64 12.83 5.36 -16.17
N ASN A 65 12.66 4.25 -15.49
CA ASN A 65 12.40 2.96 -16.12
C ASN A 65 11.07 2.98 -16.89
N LEU A 66 10.03 3.52 -16.27
CA LEU A 66 8.69 3.55 -16.85
C LEU A 66 8.46 4.74 -17.77
N ARG A 67 9.30 5.76 -17.68
CA ARG A 67 9.13 7.04 -18.40
C ARG A 67 7.75 7.65 -18.13
N LYS A 68 7.31 7.56 -16.89
CA LYS A 68 6.03 8.10 -16.43
C LYS A 68 6.19 8.66 -15.04
N ASP A 69 5.36 9.62 -14.71
CA ASP A 69 5.26 10.10 -13.33
C ASP A 69 4.74 8.97 -12.46
N THR A 70 5.47 8.70 -11.39
CA THR A 70 5.18 7.59 -10.51
C THR A 70 5.09 8.10 -9.08
N HIS A 71 4.10 7.62 -8.36
CA HIS A 71 3.94 7.91 -6.93
C HIS A 71 4.20 6.63 -6.14
N LEU A 72 5.10 6.71 -5.18
CA LEU A 72 5.40 5.59 -4.30
C LEU A 72 4.90 5.88 -2.90
N THR A 73 4.22 4.90 -2.32
CA THR A 73 3.74 4.97 -0.95
C THR A 73 4.31 3.79 -0.17
N ALA A 74 4.84 4.05 1.02
CA ALA A 74 5.29 2.98 1.91
C ALA A 74 4.09 2.41 2.64
N MET A 75 3.80 1.13 2.42
CA MET A 75 2.71 0.45 3.11
C MET A 75 2.97 0.36 4.60
N ASP A 76 4.25 0.31 4.98
CA ASP A 76 4.69 0.19 6.38
C ASP A 76 4.09 1.27 7.28
N PHE A 77 3.85 2.46 6.73
CA PHE A 77 3.34 3.61 7.49
C PHE A 77 2.00 4.14 6.97
N ALA A 78 1.34 3.39 6.10
CA ALA A 78 0.05 3.80 5.55
C ALA A 78 -1.05 3.64 6.59
N GLY A 79 -2.04 4.54 6.54
CA GLY A 79 -3.22 4.44 7.39
C GLY A 79 -4.16 3.32 6.96
N GLU A 80 -5.12 3.00 7.82
CA GLU A 80 -6.03 1.89 7.60
C GLU A 80 -6.87 2.05 6.35
N GLU A 81 -7.33 3.27 6.05
CA GLU A 81 -8.15 3.51 4.85
C GLU A 81 -7.36 3.24 3.56
N LEU A 82 -6.12 3.70 3.50
CA LEU A 82 -5.28 3.47 2.33
C LEU A 82 -4.95 1.99 2.17
N LEU A 83 -4.58 1.32 3.27
CA LEU A 83 -4.30 -0.12 3.25
C LEU A 83 -5.51 -0.92 2.78
N LYS A 84 -6.70 -0.53 3.24
CA LYS A 84 -7.94 -1.17 2.80
C LYS A 84 -8.12 -1.05 1.29
N GLN A 85 -7.88 0.13 0.72
CA GLN A 85 -7.98 0.34 -0.71
C GLN A 85 -6.95 -0.49 -1.47
N ILE A 86 -5.71 -0.52 -0.99
CA ILE A 86 -4.63 -1.26 -1.63
C ILE A 86 -4.96 -2.76 -1.67
N PHE A 87 -5.39 -3.32 -0.55
CA PHE A 87 -5.69 -4.76 -0.49
C PHE A 87 -6.98 -5.13 -1.21
N LYS A 88 -7.95 -4.23 -1.27
CA LYS A 88 -9.22 -4.51 -1.92
C LYS A 88 -9.15 -4.36 -3.44
N LYS A 89 -8.52 -3.28 -3.91
CA LYS A 89 -8.51 -2.93 -5.33
C LYS A 89 -7.15 -3.01 -6.00
N GLY A 90 -6.09 -3.06 -5.22
CA GLY A 90 -4.75 -3.10 -5.76
C GLY A 90 -4.41 -4.46 -6.35
N ILE A 91 -3.42 -4.45 -7.23
CA ILE A 91 -2.90 -5.66 -7.86
C ILE A 91 -1.52 -5.92 -7.29
N CYS A 92 -1.33 -7.09 -6.67
CA CYS A 92 -0.01 -7.47 -6.14
C CYS A 92 0.87 -7.94 -7.29
N LEU A 93 1.89 -7.18 -7.61
CA LEU A 93 2.78 -7.50 -8.72
C LEU A 93 4.03 -8.24 -8.29
N VAL A 94 4.49 -8.01 -7.07
CA VAL A 94 5.74 -8.59 -6.58
C VAL A 94 5.56 -9.06 -5.14
N VAL A 95 6.01 -10.27 -4.87
CA VAL A 95 6.13 -10.80 -3.50
C VAL A 95 7.53 -11.39 -3.36
N ASN A 96 8.41 -10.69 -2.66
CA ASN A 96 9.78 -11.16 -2.43
C ASN A 96 9.90 -11.94 -1.12
N ASP A 97 9.01 -11.68 -0.17
CA ASP A 97 8.99 -12.39 1.12
C ASP A 97 7.54 -12.65 1.51
N SER A 98 7.06 -13.83 1.20
CA SER A 98 5.65 -14.19 1.41
C SER A 98 5.28 -14.26 2.89
N LYS A 99 6.21 -14.66 3.75
CA LYS A 99 5.94 -14.76 5.20
C LYS A 99 5.76 -13.38 5.81
N LYS A 100 6.65 -12.44 5.48
CA LYS A 100 6.52 -11.07 5.97
C LYS A 100 5.27 -10.40 5.45
N LEU A 101 4.94 -10.64 4.18
CA LEU A 101 3.69 -10.09 3.63
C LEU A 101 2.47 -10.66 4.35
N ALA A 102 2.44 -11.96 4.58
CA ALA A 102 1.31 -12.59 5.29
C ALA A 102 1.15 -12.02 6.69
N TYR A 103 2.25 -11.84 7.41
CA TYR A 103 2.23 -11.25 8.75
C TYR A 103 1.70 -9.81 8.70
N PHE A 104 2.20 -9.02 7.75
CA PHE A 104 1.76 -7.64 7.60
C PHE A 104 0.26 -7.57 7.30
N LYS A 105 -0.23 -8.42 6.40
CA LYS A 105 -1.65 -8.49 6.06
C LYS A 105 -2.49 -8.81 7.28
N MET A 106 -2.07 -9.79 8.06
CA MET A 106 -2.78 -10.18 9.27
C MET A 106 -2.92 -9.01 10.22
N MET A 107 -1.82 -8.29 10.46
CA MET A 107 -1.83 -7.12 11.33
C MET A 107 -2.68 -5.99 10.76
N ALA A 108 -2.57 -5.75 9.46
CA ALA A 108 -3.33 -4.70 8.78
C ALA A 108 -4.83 -4.98 8.82
N PHE A 109 -5.23 -6.21 8.51
CA PHE A 109 -6.65 -6.59 8.55
C PHE A 109 -7.23 -6.51 9.94
N SER A 110 -6.45 -6.86 10.95
CA SER A 110 -6.86 -6.72 12.35
C SER A 110 -7.14 -5.25 12.70
N LYS A 111 -6.27 -4.35 12.28
CA LYS A 111 -6.46 -2.91 12.50
C LYS A 111 -7.66 -2.36 11.73
N ILE A 112 -7.83 -2.78 10.48
CA ILE A 112 -8.97 -2.37 9.66
C ILE A 112 -10.28 -2.82 10.30
N ALA A 113 -10.35 -4.05 10.76
CA ALA A 113 -11.53 -4.58 11.43
C ALA A 113 -11.85 -3.81 12.70
N SER A 114 -10.83 -3.50 13.51
CA SER A 114 -10.99 -2.71 14.74
C SER A 114 -11.51 -1.32 14.42
N PHE A 115 -10.95 -0.68 13.40
CA PHE A 115 -11.37 0.65 12.97
C PHE A 115 -12.83 0.65 12.54
N HIS A 116 -13.23 -0.32 11.74
CA HIS A 116 -14.62 -0.47 11.31
C HIS A 116 -15.55 -0.72 12.48
N TYR A 117 -15.13 -1.55 13.42
CA TYR A 117 -15.91 -1.82 14.61
C TYR A 117 -16.20 -0.54 15.39
N TYR A 118 -15.18 0.26 15.66
CA TYR A 118 -15.33 1.51 16.40
C TYR A 118 -16.22 2.49 15.66
N ARG A 119 -16.04 2.64 14.37
CA ARG A 119 -16.89 3.53 13.56
C ARG A 119 -18.35 3.09 13.62
N SER A 120 -18.60 1.79 13.47
CA SER A 120 -19.93 1.24 13.53
C SER A 120 -20.58 1.51 14.89
N GLN A 121 -19.84 1.34 15.96
CA GLN A 121 -20.33 1.60 17.31
C GLN A 121 -20.67 3.08 17.51
N MET A 122 -19.84 3.96 17.02
CA MET A 122 -20.09 5.39 17.09
C MET A 122 -21.35 5.77 16.33
N GLN A 123 -21.54 5.24 15.15
CA GLN A 123 -22.68 5.54 14.30
C GLN A 123 -23.98 4.96 14.88
N SER A 124 -23.91 3.83 15.58
CA SER A 124 -25.07 3.18 16.16
C SER A 124 -25.47 3.74 17.52
N GLY A 125 -24.80 4.78 17.99
CA GLY A 125 -25.13 5.43 19.24
C GLY A 125 -24.41 4.90 20.45
N VAL A 126 -23.43 4.02 20.28
CA VAL A 126 -22.65 3.51 21.40
C VAL A 126 -21.87 4.63 22.08
N VAL A 127 -21.36 5.57 21.30
CA VAL A 127 -20.67 6.73 21.86
C VAL A 127 -21.61 7.52 22.77
N ARG A 128 -22.84 7.76 22.31
CA ARG A 128 -23.84 8.43 23.12
C ARG A 128 -24.08 7.70 24.42
N LYS A 129 -24.25 6.36 24.34
CA LYS A 129 -24.47 5.53 25.51
C LYS A 129 -23.30 5.61 26.49
N VAL A 130 -22.09 5.56 25.98
CA VAL A 130 -20.89 5.70 26.80
C VAL A 130 -20.83 7.07 27.46
N MET A 131 -21.14 8.11 26.72
CA MET A 131 -21.13 9.47 27.25
C MET A 131 -22.23 9.68 28.29
N GLU A 132 -23.38 9.07 28.11
CA GLU A 132 -24.48 9.17 29.07
C GLU A 132 -24.27 8.32 30.31
N GLY A 133 -23.61 7.20 30.13
CA GLY A 133 -23.43 6.20 31.19
C GLY A 133 -22.33 6.50 32.18
N ARG A 134 -21.69 7.64 32.03
CA ARG A 134 -20.59 7.95 32.92
C ARG A 134 -20.93 8.84 34.04
#